data_6855ee1b0dfe902f73c70ad0aa4757aa
#
_entry.id   6855ee1b0dfe902f73c70ad0aa4757aa
#
_cell.length_a   1.000
_cell.length_b   1.000
_cell.length_c   1.000
_cell.angle_alpha   90.00
_cell.angle_beta   90.00
_cell.angle_gamma   90.00
#
_symmetry.space_group_name_H-M   'P 1'
#
loop_
_entity.id
_entity.type
_entity.pdbx_description
1 polymer ?
#
loop_
_entity_poly.entity_id
_entity_poly.type
_entity_poly.pdbx_seq_one_letter_code
_entity_poly.pdbx_strand_id
1 'polypeptide(L)'
;MPAPPPVNRDAVLVAREPLDGPYVVLTVRHAEVARTARAGQFVMIKAGTSAEPPLRRPFSILTVDPRTDTFRLFLKTIGSGTRALAALAPGDLAQCLGPLGRPFTAPPPGHEALLVAGGYGIAPFHLFCEELLRGGGRARVFYGGRTAADLQVREPFAAMGVPLVPTTDDGSLGHHGRVTEAVEAYLDARTGPVALYACGPDPMLHAVARLAARRGLPAQVSLDPWMGCGVGTCLGCVVWMQSASEPRPHYRCACTEGPVFDAREVVWPGEETSRARLEAQAAAPSEAR
;
A
#
# COMPACT_ATOMS: atom_id res chain seq x y z
N MET A 1 -9.28 -19.34 7.68
CA MET A 1 -10.70 -19.01 7.44
C MET A 1 -10.79 -18.06 6.27
N PRO A 2 -11.74 -18.16 5.36
CA PRO A 2 -11.94 -17.15 4.33
C PRO A 2 -12.23 -15.80 5.01
N ALA A 3 -11.74 -14.70 4.40
CA ALA A 3 -12.06 -13.36 4.88
C ALA A 3 -13.58 -13.13 4.86
N PRO A 4 -14.16 -12.43 5.85
CA PRO A 4 -15.58 -12.11 5.81
C PRO A 4 -15.89 -11.28 4.55
N PRO A 5 -17.11 -11.38 4.00
CA PRO A 5 -17.48 -10.60 2.84
C PRO A 5 -17.41 -9.10 3.13
N PRO A 6 -16.99 -8.29 2.15
CA PRO A 6 -16.90 -6.85 2.34
C PRO A 6 -18.27 -6.23 2.62
N VAL A 7 -18.33 -5.35 3.61
CA VAL A 7 -19.58 -4.73 4.05
C VAL A 7 -19.74 -3.36 3.40
N ASN A 8 -20.85 -3.17 2.68
CA ASN A 8 -21.25 -1.89 2.12
C ASN A 8 -22.24 -1.22 3.06
N ARG A 9 -21.77 -0.28 3.89
CA ARG A 9 -22.59 0.47 4.84
C ARG A 9 -22.22 1.94 4.80
N ASP A 10 -23.16 2.76 5.22
CA ASP A 10 -22.88 4.15 5.49
C ASP A 10 -21.93 4.23 6.69
N ALA A 11 -20.89 5.01 6.53
CA ALA A 11 -19.91 5.32 7.55
C ALA A 11 -20.10 6.78 8.00
N VAL A 12 -19.68 7.12 9.21
CA VAL A 12 -19.82 8.48 9.75
C VAL A 12 -18.44 9.07 9.95
N LEU A 13 -18.21 10.27 9.43
CA LEU A 13 -16.99 11.01 9.75
C LEU A 13 -17.05 11.44 11.23
N VAL A 14 -16.02 11.08 12.00
CA VAL A 14 -15.89 11.42 13.43
C VAL A 14 -15.00 12.63 13.63
N ALA A 15 -13.88 12.68 12.91
CA ALA A 15 -12.94 13.79 12.97
C ALA A 15 -12.23 13.98 11.64
N ARG A 16 -11.79 15.20 11.41
CA ARG A 16 -10.96 15.64 10.30
C ARG A 16 -9.78 16.42 10.83
N GLU A 17 -8.59 15.98 10.52
CA GLU A 17 -7.33 16.60 10.91
C GLU A 17 -6.61 17.10 9.67
N PRO A 18 -6.69 18.40 9.32
CA PRO A 18 -5.89 18.99 8.27
C PRO A 18 -4.41 18.89 8.64
N LEU A 19 -3.57 18.56 7.66
CA LEU A 19 -2.12 18.56 7.77
C LEU A 19 -1.52 19.62 6.84
N ASP A 20 -0.21 19.78 6.87
CA ASP A 20 0.47 20.72 5.98
C ASP A 20 0.22 20.39 4.51
N GLY A 21 -0.02 21.43 3.69
CA GLY A 21 -0.29 21.28 2.26
C GLY A 21 -1.64 20.60 1.96
N PRO A 22 -1.70 19.74 0.94
CA PRO A 22 -2.96 19.13 0.50
C PRO A 22 -3.29 17.83 1.25
N TYR A 23 -2.81 17.66 2.46
CA TYR A 23 -2.97 16.41 3.21
C TYR A 23 -4.03 16.53 4.31
N VAL A 24 -4.72 15.42 4.57
CA VAL A 24 -5.72 15.34 5.64
C VAL A 24 -5.78 13.91 6.19
N VAL A 25 -6.01 13.79 7.49
CA VAL A 25 -6.39 12.53 8.13
C VAL A 25 -7.88 12.58 8.47
N LEU A 26 -8.60 11.55 8.08
CA LEU A 26 -10.01 11.37 8.39
C LEU A 26 -10.16 10.22 9.38
N THR A 27 -10.91 10.45 10.47
CA THR A 27 -11.36 9.41 11.40
C THR A 27 -12.80 9.07 11.07
N VAL A 28 -13.04 7.82 10.71
CA VAL A 28 -14.33 7.33 10.22
C VAL A 28 -14.84 6.23 11.15
N ARG A 29 -16.11 6.29 11.54
CA ARG A 29 -16.76 5.22 12.31
C ARG A 29 -17.37 4.21 11.36
N HIS A 30 -16.93 2.95 11.49
CA HIS A 30 -17.46 1.78 10.80
C HIS A 30 -16.96 0.52 11.51
N ALA A 31 -17.84 -0.11 12.29
CA ALA A 31 -17.48 -1.19 13.20
C ALA A 31 -16.77 -2.37 12.53
N GLU A 32 -17.26 -2.81 11.36
CA GLU A 32 -16.68 -3.94 10.64
C GLU A 32 -15.23 -3.68 10.23
N VAL A 33 -14.97 -2.50 9.61
CA VAL A 33 -13.61 -2.11 9.23
C VAL A 33 -12.71 -2.00 10.45
N ALA A 34 -13.17 -1.33 11.51
CA ALA A 34 -12.39 -1.12 12.72
C ALA A 34 -11.98 -2.43 13.42
N ARG A 35 -12.83 -3.46 13.35
CA ARG A 35 -12.62 -4.73 14.06
C ARG A 35 -11.92 -5.80 13.25
N THR A 36 -12.02 -5.75 11.91
CA THR A 36 -11.58 -6.86 11.06
C THR A 36 -10.46 -6.48 10.09
N ALA A 37 -10.20 -5.20 9.87
CA ALA A 37 -9.17 -4.76 8.94
C ALA A 37 -7.77 -5.16 9.42
N ARG A 38 -6.96 -5.54 8.43
CA ARG A 38 -5.56 -5.91 8.57
C ARG A 38 -4.69 -4.96 7.77
N ALA A 39 -3.43 -4.82 8.17
CA ALA A 39 -2.45 -3.99 7.48
C ALA A 39 -2.28 -4.38 6.00
N GLY A 40 -2.28 -3.38 5.11
CA GLY A 40 -2.23 -3.60 3.66
C GLY A 40 -3.60 -3.69 2.99
N GLN A 41 -4.68 -3.88 3.76
CA GLN A 41 -6.05 -3.77 3.26
C GLN A 41 -6.47 -2.30 3.09
N PHE A 42 -7.51 -2.09 2.32
CA PHE A 42 -8.04 -0.78 1.96
C PHE A 42 -9.56 -0.73 2.07
N VAL A 43 -10.11 0.46 1.96
CA VAL A 43 -11.56 0.69 1.79
C VAL A 43 -11.82 1.43 0.49
N MET A 44 -12.96 1.17 -0.13
CA MET A 44 -13.51 2.00 -1.19
C MET A 44 -14.52 2.98 -0.57
N ILE A 45 -14.23 4.29 -0.60
CA ILE A 45 -15.04 5.30 0.09
C ILE A 45 -15.33 6.51 -0.80
N LYS A 46 -16.49 7.12 -0.61
CA LYS A 46 -16.87 8.44 -1.17
C LYS A 46 -17.66 9.26 -0.17
N ALA A 47 -17.66 10.57 -0.34
CA ALA A 47 -18.43 11.49 0.48
C ALA A 47 -19.94 11.35 0.24
N GLY A 48 -20.70 11.31 1.33
CA GLY A 48 -22.14 11.44 1.37
C GLY A 48 -22.94 10.49 0.50
N THR A 49 -24.20 10.84 0.32
CA THR A 49 -25.15 10.15 -0.55
C THR A 49 -25.21 10.75 -1.96
N SER A 50 -24.43 11.81 -2.24
CA SER A 50 -24.37 12.48 -3.54
C SER A 50 -23.97 11.51 -4.65
N ALA A 51 -24.61 11.65 -5.81
CA ALA A 51 -24.24 10.92 -7.01
C ALA A 51 -22.86 11.33 -7.54
N GLU A 52 -22.37 12.53 -7.22
CA GLU A 52 -21.07 13.05 -7.65
C GLU A 52 -20.11 13.28 -6.48
N PRO A 53 -18.85 12.81 -6.60
CA PRO A 53 -18.32 11.99 -7.68
C PRO A 53 -18.89 10.56 -7.64
N PRO A 54 -19.22 9.95 -8.80
CA PRO A 54 -20.02 8.71 -8.84
C PRO A 54 -19.29 7.50 -8.24
N LEU A 55 -17.97 7.43 -8.41
CA LEU A 55 -17.20 6.29 -7.94
C LEU A 55 -16.59 6.55 -6.55
N ARG A 56 -16.46 5.49 -5.76
CA ARG A 56 -15.62 5.46 -4.56
C ARG A 56 -14.14 5.52 -4.95
N ARG A 57 -13.29 5.86 -3.98
CA ARG A 57 -11.83 5.88 -4.12
C ARG A 57 -11.23 4.88 -3.16
N PRO A 58 -10.18 4.14 -3.57
CA PRO A 58 -9.44 3.28 -2.67
C PRO A 58 -8.56 4.09 -1.73
N PHE A 59 -8.54 3.72 -0.46
CA PHE A 59 -7.59 4.23 0.53
C PHE A 59 -7.13 3.13 1.45
N SER A 60 -5.82 3.02 1.59
CA SER A 60 -5.21 2.16 2.60
C SER A 60 -5.64 2.60 4.00
N ILE A 61 -5.90 1.63 4.87
CA ILE A 61 -6.26 1.89 6.27
C ILE A 61 -4.99 2.27 7.02
N LEU A 62 -4.99 3.46 7.63
CA LEU A 62 -3.87 3.98 8.41
C LEU A 62 -3.80 3.31 9.78
N THR A 63 -4.90 3.36 10.54
CA THR A 63 -5.05 2.75 11.88
C THR A 63 -6.47 2.28 12.08
N VAL A 64 -6.67 1.43 13.09
CA VAL A 64 -7.97 0.98 13.57
C VAL A 64 -8.07 1.14 15.09
N ASP A 65 -9.25 1.51 15.60
CA ASP A 65 -9.58 1.42 17.03
C ASP A 65 -10.90 0.64 17.20
N PRO A 66 -10.83 -0.65 17.51
CA PRO A 66 -12.00 -1.48 17.73
C PRO A 66 -12.86 -1.06 18.93
N ARG A 67 -12.30 -0.28 19.89
CA ARG A 67 -13.04 0.18 21.10
C ARG A 67 -14.01 1.30 20.78
N THR A 68 -13.68 2.12 19.80
CA THR A 68 -14.51 3.25 19.34
C THR A 68 -15.20 2.97 18.01
N ASP A 69 -15.00 1.77 17.45
CA ASP A 69 -15.48 1.38 16.13
C ASP A 69 -15.00 2.31 15.01
N THR A 70 -13.79 2.86 15.14
CA THR A 70 -13.23 3.82 14.20
C THR A 70 -11.99 3.30 13.49
N PHE A 71 -11.78 3.82 12.30
CA PHE A 71 -10.52 3.67 11.56
C PHE A 71 -10.10 5.03 11.00
N ARG A 72 -8.82 5.16 10.67
CA ARG A 72 -8.28 6.41 10.12
C ARG A 72 -7.79 6.18 8.69
N LEU A 73 -7.96 7.22 7.87
CA LEU A 73 -7.45 7.30 6.51
C LEU A 73 -6.53 8.50 6.39
N PHE A 74 -5.41 8.32 5.71
CA PHE A 74 -4.52 9.41 5.32
C PHE A 74 -4.63 9.62 3.81
N LEU A 75 -4.94 10.83 3.39
CA LEU A 75 -5.15 11.14 1.98
C LEU A 75 -4.56 12.49 1.56
N LYS A 76 -4.22 12.56 0.27
CA LYS A 76 -3.82 13.79 -0.42
C LYS A 76 -4.97 14.28 -1.29
N THR A 77 -5.34 15.54 -1.17
CA THR A 77 -6.45 16.15 -1.93
C THR A 77 -5.99 16.54 -3.33
N ILE A 78 -6.14 15.63 -4.29
CA ILE A 78 -5.66 15.83 -5.68
C ILE A 78 -6.79 15.92 -6.71
N GLY A 79 -7.95 15.33 -6.44
CA GLY A 79 -9.07 15.27 -7.36
C GLY A 79 -10.41 15.62 -6.72
N SER A 80 -11.50 15.62 -7.49
CA SER A 80 -12.85 15.94 -6.99
C SER A 80 -13.27 15.02 -5.84
N GLY A 81 -13.03 13.71 -5.94
CA GLY A 81 -13.37 12.74 -4.91
C GLY A 81 -12.63 12.96 -3.59
N THR A 82 -11.33 13.21 -3.63
CA THR A 82 -10.52 13.48 -2.43
C THR A 82 -10.85 14.84 -1.83
N ARG A 83 -11.17 15.86 -2.65
CA ARG A 83 -11.65 17.17 -2.16
C ARG A 83 -13.01 17.04 -1.48
N ALA A 84 -13.94 16.25 -2.06
CA ALA A 84 -15.25 16.02 -1.44
C ALA A 84 -15.14 15.32 -0.08
N LEU A 85 -14.27 14.29 0.03
CA LEU A 85 -13.98 13.62 1.30
C LEU A 85 -13.35 14.57 2.32
N ALA A 86 -12.39 15.40 1.89
CA ALA A 86 -11.72 16.36 2.75
C ALA A 86 -12.62 17.53 3.19
N ALA A 87 -13.74 17.75 2.51
CA ALA A 87 -14.73 18.78 2.86
C ALA A 87 -15.79 18.31 3.87
N LEU A 88 -15.85 17.00 4.16
CA LEU A 88 -16.79 16.45 5.15
C LEU A 88 -16.56 17.06 6.54
N ALA A 89 -17.65 17.30 7.26
CA ALA A 89 -17.65 17.70 8.66
C ALA A 89 -17.95 16.49 9.58
N PRO A 90 -17.54 16.53 10.85
CA PRO A 90 -17.95 15.53 11.83
C PRO A 90 -19.48 15.36 11.85
N GLY A 91 -19.96 14.13 11.76
CA GLY A 91 -21.36 13.77 11.65
C GLY A 91 -21.84 13.50 10.21
N ASP A 92 -21.09 13.92 9.20
CA ASP A 92 -21.44 13.65 7.81
C ASP A 92 -21.30 12.16 7.47
N LEU A 93 -22.16 11.71 6.55
CA LEU A 93 -22.14 10.35 6.05
C LEU A 93 -21.14 10.17 4.91
N ALA A 94 -20.52 9.00 4.88
CA ALA A 94 -19.71 8.53 3.77
C ALA A 94 -20.15 7.11 3.39
N GLN A 95 -20.16 6.81 2.11
CA GLN A 95 -20.39 5.44 1.63
C GLN A 95 -19.06 4.67 1.65
N CYS A 96 -18.97 3.67 2.50
CA CYS A 96 -17.77 2.86 2.69
C CYS A 96 -18.02 1.39 2.36
N LEU A 97 -17.12 0.80 1.60
CA LEU A 97 -17.08 -0.63 1.30
C LEU A 97 -15.72 -1.16 1.75
N GLY A 98 -15.72 -2.12 2.66
CA GLY A 98 -14.46 -2.68 3.18
C GLY A 98 -14.65 -3.47 4.48
N PRO A 99 -13.53 -4.04 5.01
CA PRO A 99 -12.18 -3.98 4.44
C PRO A 99 -12.06 -4.84 3.18
N LEU A 100 -11.19 -4.43 2.26
CA LEU A 100 -10.98 -5.04 0.96
C LEU A 100 -9.52 -5.47 0.76
N GLY A 101 -9.32 -6.43 -0.12
CA GLY A 101 -7.99 -6.88 -0.53
C GLY A 101 -7.29 -7.78 0.47
N ARG A 102 -6.07 -8.18 0.12
CA ARG A 102 -5.22 -9.06 0.93
C ARG A 102 -4.25 -8.24 1.78
N PRO A 103 -4.05 -8.61 3.04
CA PRO A 103 -3.12 -7.92 3.93
C PRO A 103 -1.66 -8.28 3.63
N PHE A 104 -0.72 -7.51 4.17
CA PHE A 104 0.67 -7.94 4.30
C PHE A 104 0.77 -9.21 5.14
N THR A 105 1.73 -10.06 4.80
CA THR A 105 2.12 -11.18 5.66
C THR A 105 3.37 -10.81 6.46
N ALA A 106 3.44 -11.28 7.69
CA ALA A 106 4.60 -11.07 8.54
C ALA A 106 5.89 -11.59 7.88
N PRO A 107 7.06 -10.99 8.18
CA PRO A 107 8.33 -11.50 7.69
C PRO A 107 8.62 -12.90 8.25
N PRO A 108 9.48 -13.68 7.59
CA PRO A 108 9.94 -14.94 8.15
C PRO A 108 10.53 -14.74 9.56
N PRO A 109 10.49 -15.76 10.44
CA PRO A 109 11.01 -15.65 11.79
C PRO A 109 12.44 -15.10 11.83
N GLY A 110 12.71 -14.17 12.74
CA GLY A 110 14.00 -13.53 12.91
C GLY A 110 14.35 -12.41 11.93
N HIS A 111 13.55 -12.21 10.88
CA HIS A 111 13.75 -11.11 9.94
C HIS A 111 13.23 -9.79 10.52
N GLU A 112 13.95 -8.70 10.26
CA GLU A 112 13.43 -7.34 10.45
C GLU A 112 12.65 -6.90 9.21
N ALA A 113 11.48 -6.29 9.40
CA ALA A 113 10.71 -5.71 8.31
C ALA A 113 11.26 -4.32 7.94
N LEU A 114 11.74 -4.15 6.71
CA LEU A 114 12.12 -2.85 6.16
C LEU A 114 10.95 -2.33 5.33
N LEU A 115 10.29 -1.29 5.83
CA LEU A 115 9.08 -0.70 5.26
C LEU A 115 9.46 0.50 4.41
N VAL A 116 9.28 0.42 3.10
CA VAL A 116 9.69 1.44 2.14
C VAL A 116 8.45 2.18 1.63
N ALA A 117 8.26 3.40 2.12
CA ALA A 117 7.10 4.23 1.82
C ALA A 117 7.44 5.37 0.86
N GLY A 118 6.54 5.66 -0.08
CA GLY A 118 6.61 6.85 -0.94
C GLY A 118 5.36 7.72 -0.78
N GLY A 119 5.52 8.95 -0.26
CA GLY A 119 4.40 9.88 -0.07
C GLY A 119 3.26 9.27 0.77
N TYR A 120 2.02 9.31 0.27
CA TYR A 120 0.86 8.73 0.98
C TYR A 120 0.89 7.19 1.09
N GLY A 121 1.83 6.51 0.43
CA GLY A 121 2.07 5.08 0.62
C GLY A 121 2.59 4.69 2.01
N ILE A 122 2.86 5.66 2.89
CA ILE A 122 3.13 5.42 4.32
C ILE A 122 1.93 4.84 5.07
N ALA A 123 0.71 5.10 4.58
CA ALA A 123 -0.52 4.80 5.31
C ALA A 123 -0.64 3.34 5.82
N PRO A 124 -0.46 2.29 5.01
CA PRO A 124 -0.65 0.91 5.48
C PRO A 124 0.42 0.46 6.48
N PHE A 125 1.55 1.17 6.57
CA PHE A 125 2.67 0.77 7.42
C PHE A 125 2.49 1.12 8.89
N HIS A 126 1.61 2.07 9.23
CA HIS A 126 1.31 2.33 10.63
C HIS A 126 0.65 1.11 11.29
N LEU A 127 -0.45 0.64 10.72
CA LEU A 127 -1.15 -0.56 11.21
C LEU A 127 -0.25 -1.80 11.13
N PHE A 128 0.61 -1.90 10.10
CA PHE A 128 1.55 -3.02 9.98
C PHE A 128 2.61 -3.01 11.07
N CYS A 129 3.14 -1.85 11.46
CA CYS A 129 4.05 -1.76 12.61
C CYS A 129 3.36 -2.20 13.90
N GLU A 130 2.12 -1.76 14.15
CA GLU A 130 1.37 -2.21 15.32
C GLU A 130 1.19 -3.74 15.34
N GLU A 131 0.85 -4.36 14.20
CA GLU A 131 0.70 -5.81 14.09
C GLU A 131 2.04 -6.53 14.32
N LEU A 132 3.13 -6.04 13.72
CA LEU A 132 4.46 -6.63 13.85
C LEU A 132 4.98 -6.56 15.30
N LEU A 133 4.89 -5.38 15.93
CA LEU A 133 5.36 -5.18 17.30
C LEU A 133 4.56 -6.01 18.31
N ARG A 134 3.24 -6.11 18.13
CA ARG A 134 2.39 -6.98 18.94
C ARG A 134 2.80 -8.45 18.85
N GLY A 135 3.30 -8.87 17.69
CA GLY A 135 3.87 -10.21 17.46
C GLY A 135 5.34 -10.36 17.90
N GLY A 136 5.95 -9.36 18.55
CA GLY A 136 7.37 -9.40 18.95
C GLY A 136 8.35 -9.20 17.79
N GLY A 137 7.86 -8.78 16.61
CA GLY A 137 8.66 -8.47 15.44
C GLY A 137 9.40 -7.14 15.55
N ARG A 138 10.27 -6.88 14.58
CA ARG A 138 11.03 -5.62 14.45
C ARG A 138 10.75 -4.99 13.10
N ALA A 139 10.63 -3.66 13.07
CA ALA A 139 10.43 -2.90 11.87
C ALA A 139 11.32 -1.66 11.81
N ARG A 140 11.62 -1.21 10.60
CA ARG A 140 12.26 0.06 10.29
C ARG A 140 11.57 0.67 9.09
N VAL A 141 11.26 1.96 9.14
CA VAL A 141 10.61 2.69 8.06
C VAL A 141 11.63 3.52 7.30
N PHE A 142 11.63 3.42 5.98
CA PHE A 142 12.28 4.34 5.05
C PHE A 142 11.17 5.12 4.35
N TYR A 143 11.15 6.42 4.54
CA TYR A 143 10.05 7.25 4.07
C TYR A 143 10.53 8.32 3.10
N GLY A 144 10.18 8.15 1.83
CA GLY A 144 10.55 9.01 0.72
C GLY A 144 9.46 9.99 0.30
N GLY A 145 9.88 11.19 -0.08
CA GLY A 145 9.05 12.23 -0.68
C GLY A 145 9.87 13.16 -1.54
N ARG A 146 9.21 14.06 -2.28
CA ARG A 146 9.92 15.08 -3.05
C ARG A 146 10.52 16.13 -2.15
N THR A 147 9.79 16.53 -1.13
CA THR A 147 10.14 17.55 -0.14
C THR A 147 9.75 17.12 1.26
N ALA A 148 10.22 17.82 2.29
CA ALA A 148 9.82 17.61 3.68
C ALA A 148 8.31 17.70 3.88
N ALA A 149 7.60 18.52 3.12
CA ALA A 149 6.15 18.68 3.17
C ALA A 149 5.38 17.44 2.69
N ASP A 150 6.00 16.55 1.90
CA ASP A 150 5.38 15.28 1.50
C ASP A 150 5.48 14.19 2.59
N LEU A 151 6.32 14.38 3.61
CA LEU A 151 6.57 13.41 4.67
C LEU A 151 5.68 13.65 5.89
N GLN A 152 4.40 13.37 5.75
CA GLN A 152 3.38 13.54 6.80
C GLN A 152 3.26 12.28 7.70
N VAL A 153 2.56 12.36 8.82
CA VAL A 153 2.21 11.28 9.75
C VAL A 153 3.42 10.45 10.23
N ARG A 154 4.54 11.12 10.51
CA ARG A 154 5.79 10.48 10.99
C ARG A 154 5.81 10.21 12.49
N GLU A 155 5.20 11.08 13.26
CA GLU A 155 5.23 11.08 14.73
C GLU A 155 4.74 9.76 15.36
N PRO A 156 3.70 9.09 14.82
CA PRO A 156 3.22 7.83 15.36
C PRO A 156 4.27 6.71 15.34
N PHE A 157 5.18 6.68 14.37
CA PHE A 157 6.25 5.67 14.32
C PHE A 157 7.25 5.86 15.45
N ALA A 158 7.62 7.10 15.76
CA ALA A 158 8.48 7.42 16.89
C ALA A 158 7.82 7.02 18.23
N ALA A 159 6.53 7.26 18.38
CA ALA A 159 5.76 6.86 19.57
C ALA A 159 5.73 5.34 19.75
N MET A 160 5.78 4.56 18.67
CA MET A 160 5.89 3.10 18.71
C MET A 160 7.33 2.59 18.91
N GLY A 161 8.32 3.48 18.96
CA GLY A 161 9.75 3.11 19.00
C GLY A 161 10.27 2.51 17.68
N VAL A 162 9.57 2.74 16.56
CA VAL A 162 9.98 2.28 15.23
C VAL A 162 10.91 3.32 14.61
N PRO A 163 12.17 2.95 14.30
CA PRO A 163 13.09 3.85 13.63
C PRO A 163 12.56 4.26 12.25
N LEU A 164 12.55 5.57 11.96
CA LEU A 164 12.15 6.11 10.68
C LEU A 164 13.30 6.91 10.07
N VAL A 165 13.65 6.57 8.83
CA VAL A 165 14.68 7.24 8.01
C VAL A 165 13.96 8.08 6.95
N PRO A 166 13.88 9.41 7.11
CA PRO A 166 13.29 10.29 6.11
C PRO A 166 14.26 10.48 4.95
N THR A 167 13.71 10.60 3.74
CA THR A 167 14.45 10.83 2.50
C THR A 167 13.69 11.82 1.62
N THR A 168 14.36 12.85 1.09
CA THR A 168 13.71 13.81 0.18
C THR A 168 14.55 14.03 -1.06
N ASP A 169 13.87 14.16 -2.21
CA ASP A 169 14.57 14.39 -3.49
C ASP A 169 15.32 15.74 -3.51
N ASP A 170 14.81 16.73 -2.78
CA ASP A 170 15.41 18.08 -2.68
C ASP A 170 16.37 18.25 -1.49
N GLY A 171 16.54 17.25 -0.64
CA GLY A 171 17.39 17.31 0.55
C GLY A 171 16.84 18.15 1.71
N SER A 172 15.56 18.55 1.67
CA SER A 172 14.95 19.40 2.71
C SER A 172 14.73 18.67 4.04
N LEU A 173 14.78 17.32 4.04
CA LEU A 173 14.71 16.52 5.25
C LEU A 173 15.36 15.14 5.06
N GLY A 174 16.25 14.78 5.97
CA GLY A 174 16.89 13.47 6.03
C GLY A 174 17.91 13.23 4.93
N HIS A 175 17.91 12.02 4.34
CA HIS A 175 18.79 11.69 3.23
C HIS A 175 18.37 12.45 1.96
N HIS A 176 19.33 13.10 1.29
CA HIS A 176 19.11 13.75 0.01
C HIS A 176 19.24 12.72 -1.11
N GLY A 177 18.16 12.40 -1.77
CA GLY A 177 18.10 11.41 -2.84
C GLY A 177 16.86 10.53 -2.77
N ARG A 178 16.92 9.38 -3.42
CA ARG A 178 15.80 8.45 -3.48
C ARG A 178 15.78 7.54 -2.25
N VAL A 179 14.59 7.21 -1.79
CA VAL A 179 14.41 6.31 -0.64
C VAL A 179 15.09 4.95 -0.82
N THR A 180 15.18 4.44 -2.05
CA THR A 180 15.88 3.19 -2.37
C THR A 180 17.38 3.27 -2.14
N GLU A 181 18.00 4.43 -2.27
CA GLU A 181 19.43 4.63 -1.96
C GLU A 181 19.68 4.51 -0.45
N ALA A 182 18.82 5.09 0.36
CA ALA A 182 18.90 4.94 1.82
C ALA A 182 18.68 3.48 2.27
N VAL A 183 17.77 2.76 1.61
CA VAL A 183 17.57 1.32 1.86
C VAL A 183 18.82 0.52 1.49
N GLU A 184 19.41 0.79 0.31
CA GLU A 184 20.60 0.09 -0.18
C GLU A 184 21.80 0.33 0.74
N ALA A 185 22.05 1.59 1.13
CA ALA A 185 23.09 1.94 2.09
C ALA A 185 22.90 1.24 3.45
N TYR A 186 21.67 1.14 3.92
CA TYR A 186 21.36 0.41 5.15
C TYR A 186 21.65 -1.10 5.01
N LEU A 187 21.28 -1.70 3.88
CA LEU A 187 21.55 -3.12 3.61
C LEU A 187 23.05 -3.42 3.51
N ASP A 188 23.85 -2.49 2.98
CA ASP A 188 25.30 -2.63 2.87
C ASP A 188 26.01 -2.57 4.23
N ALA A 189 25.50 -1.75 5.13
CA ALA A 189 26.07 -1.57 6.48
C ALA A 189 25.59 -2.61 7.50
N ARG A 190 24.62 -3.46 7.12
CA ARG A 190 23.93 -4.33 8.06
C ARG A 190 24.31 -5.80 7.90
N THR A 191 24.27 -6.51 9.05
CA THR A 191 24.27 -7.98 9.11
C THR A 191 22.91 -8.47 9.66
N GLY A 192 22.40 -9.59 9.14
CA GLY A 192 21.19 -10.24 9.61
C GLY A 192 20.02 -10.20 8.60
N PRO A 193 19.05 -11.10 8.77
CA PRO A 193 17.99 -11.28 7.79
C PRO A 193 16.96 -10.15 7.82
N VAL A 194 16.48 -9.77 6.64
CA VAL A 194 15.46 -8.74 6.44
C VAL A 194 14.43 -9.17 5.40
N ALA A 195 13.25 -8.57 5.46
CA ALA A 195 12.23 -8.64 4.43
C ALA A 195 11.79 -7.23 4.05
N LEU A 196 11.62 -6.97 2.75
CA LEU A 196 11.22 -5.66 2.24
C LEU A 196 9.70 -5.59 2.05
N TYR A 197 9.13 -4.45 2.38
CA TYR A 197 7.72 -4.13 2.17
C TYR A 197 7.64 -2.75 1.54
N ALA A 198 6.97 -2.61 0.42
CA ALA A 198 6.91 -1.30 -0.25
C ALA A 198 5.48 -0.89 -0.59
N CYS A 199 5.19 0.40 -0.42
CA CYS A 199 3.97 1.04 -0.85
C CYS A 199 4.27 2.48 -1.28
N GLY A 200 3.84 2.86 -2.48
CA GLY A 200 4.11 4.18 -3.08
C GLY A 200 4.05 4.15 -4.60
N PRO A 201 4.67 5.11 -5.29
CA PRO A 201 4.66 5.20 -6.75
C PRO A 201 5.30 3.98 -7.44
N ASP A 202 4.73 3.56 -8.58
CA ASP A 202 5.21 2.39 -9.35
C ASP A 202 6.73 2.39 -9.62
N PRO A 203 7.39 3.51 -10.00
CA PRO A 203 8.84 3.51 -10.18
C PRO A 203 9.63 3.16 -8.91
N MET A 204 9.14 3.58 -7.73
CA MET A 204 9.73 3.21 -6.45
C MET A 204 9.52 1.73 -6.14
N LEU A 205 8.31 1.22 -6.32
CA LEU A 205 7.99 -0.20 -6.10
C LEU A 205 8.84 -1.10 -6.99
N HIS A 206 8.98 -0.75 -8.27
CA HIS A 206 9.85 -1.46 -9.22
C HIS A 206 11.33 -1.43 -8.78
N ALA A 207 11.83 -0.27 -8.32
CA ALA A 207 13.20 -0.17 -7.83
C ALA A 207 13.44 -1.04 -6.58
N VAL A 208 12.46 -1.10 -5.65
CA VAL A 208 12.52 -1.97 -4.47
C VAL A 208 12.47 -3.45 -4.88
N ALA A 209 11.59 -3.83 -5.82
CA ALA A 209 11.51 -5.20 -6.32
C ALA A 209 12.83 -5.64 -6.96
N ARG A 210 13.46 -4.80 -7.77
CA ARG A 210 14.79 -5.06 -8.37
C ARG A 210 15.88 -5.17 -7.31
N LEU A 211 15.86 -4.30 -6.29
CA LEU A 211 16.81 -4.38 -5.16
C LEU A 211 16.66 -5.70 -4.42
N ALA A 212 15.42 -6.09 -4.08
CA ALA A 212 15.12 -7.36 -3.44
C ALA A 212 15.62 -8.56 -4.26
N ALA A 213 15.36 -8.56 -5.57
CA ALA A 213 15.81 -9.62 -6.47
C ALA A 213 17.34 -9.74 -6.52
N ARG A 214 18.06 -8.61 -6.67
CA ARG A 214 19.55 -8.61 -6.67
C ARG A 214 20.15 -9.13 -5.37
N ARG A 215 19.46 -8.92 -4.24
CA ARG A 215 19.93 -9.30 -2.90
C ARG A 215 19.36 -10.64 -2.42
N GLY A 216 18.50 -11.28 -3.19
CA GLY A 216 17.83 -12.52 -2.79
C GLY A 216 16.90 -12.36 -1.58
N LEU A 217 16.33 -11.17 -1.37
CA LEU A 217 15.50 -10.85 -0.21
C LEU A 217 14.01 -11.13 -0.49
N PRO A 218 13.26 -11.63 0.51
CA PRO A 218 11.80 -11.65 0.41
C PRO A 218 11.26 -10.22 0.38
N ALA A 219 10.28 -9.97 -0.52
CA ALA A 219 9.70 -8.65 -0.66
C ALA A 219 8.21 -8.72 -1.01
N GLN A 220 7.41 -7.84 -0.42
CA GLN A 220 6.01 -7.61 -0.76
C GLN A 220 5.81 -6.15 -1.19
N VAL A 221 5.00 -5.96 -2.22
CA VAL A 221 4.63 -4.64 -2.73
C VAL A 221 3.12 -4.47 -2.69
N SER A 222 2.67 -3.29 -2.26
CA SER A 222 1.25 -2.90 -2.33
C SER A 222 1.06 -2.02 -3.56
N LEU A 223 0.35 -2.56 -4.56
CA LEU A 223 0.05 -1.88 -5.82
C LEU A 223 -1.23 -1.04 -5.69
N ASP A 224 -1.23 0.14 -6.29
CA ASP A 224 -2.38 1.08 -6.30
C ASP A 224 -2.85 1.40 -7.73
N PRO A 225 -3.31 0.39 -8.51
CA PRO A 225 -3.89 0.64 -9.82
C PRO A 225 -5.25 1.33 -9.69
N TRP A 226 -5.73 1.91 -10.77
CA TRP A 226 -7.07 2.50 -10.82
C TRP A 226 -8.13 1.49 -10.44
N MET A 227 -8.96 1.82 -9.44
CA MET A 227 -10.03 0.93 -8.97
C MET A 227 -11.41 1.58 -9.17
N GLY A 228 -12.29 0.87 -9.88
CA GLY A 228 -13.68 1.31 -10.06
C GLY A 228 -14.62 0.69 -9.03
N CYS A 229 -14.68 -0.63 -8.95
CA CYS A 229 -15.64 -1.35 -8.09
C CYS A 229 -15.07 -1.81 -6.74
N GLY A 230 -13.79 -2.19 -6.67
CA GLY A 230 -13.17 -2.75 -5.46
C GLY A 230 -13.50 -4.23 -5.16
N VAL A 231 -14.30 -4.90 -6.00
CA VAL A 231 -14.85 -6.24 -5.74
C VAL A 231 -14.61 -7.25 -6.89
N GLY A 232 -13.65 -6.97 -7.76
CA GLY A 232 -13.27 -7.89 -8.83
C GLY A 232 -14.18 -7.93 -10.07
N THR A 233 -15.23 -7.10 -10.13
CA THR A 233 -16.22 -7.21 -11.22
C THR A 233 -15.85 -6.40 -12.46
N CYS A 234 -15.30 -5.19 -12.30
CA CYS A 234 -15.08 -4.28 -13.43
C CYS A 234 -13.77 -4.50 -14.17
N LEU A 235 -12.85 -5.29 -13.61
CA LEU A 235 -11.52 -5.60 -14.15
C LEU A 235 -10.62 -4.37 -14.41
N GLY A 236 -10.97 -3.21 -13.86
CA GLY A 236 -10.20 -1.98 -14.05
C GLY A 236 -8.89 -1.92 -13.26
N CYS A 237 -8.71 -2.81 -12.27
CA CYS A 237 -7.54 -2.85 -11.40
C CYS A 237 -6.62 -4.05 -11.67
N VAL A 238 -6.68 -4.62 -12.88
CA VAL A 238 -5.84 -5.76 -13.22
C VAL A 238 -4.38 -5.37 -13.32
N VAL A 239 -3.53 -6.25 -12.80
CA VAL A 239 -2.08 -6.15 -12.85
C VAL A 239 -1.50 -7.41 -13.50
N TRP A 240 -0.38 -7.25 -14.22
CA TRP A 240 0.31 -8.37 -14.83
C TRP A 240 1.14 -9.11 -13.77
N MET A 241 0.93 -10.42 -13.72
CA MET A 241 1.59 -11.29 -12.77
C MET A 241 2.20 -12.51 -13.46
N GLN A 242 3.25 -13.06 -12.85
CA GLN A 242 3.86 -14.32 -13.22
C GLN A 242 4.48 -14.96 -11.98
N SER A 243 4.24 -16.24 -11.77
CA SER A 243 4.83 -16.98 -10.67
C SER A 243 5.51 -18.27 -11.16
N ALA A 244 6.24 -18.93 -10.27
CA ALA A 244 6.84 -20.23 -10.58
C ALA A 244 5.78 -21.31 -10.86
N SER A 245 4.60 -21.22 -10.22
CA SER A 245 3.46 -22.13 -10.44
C SER A 245 2.65 -21.79 -11.68
N GLU A 246 2.67 -20.51 -12.10
CA GLU A 246 1.98 -19.98 -13.28
C GLU A 246 2.99 -19.20 -14.13
N PRO A 247 3.85 -19.90 -14.91
CA PRO A 247 4.94 -19.25 -15.61
C PRO A 247 4.48 -18.42 -16.83
N ARG A 248 3.25 -18.59 -17.31
CA ARG A 248 2.67 -17.70 -18.31
C ARG A 248 2.14 -16.44 -17.64
N PRO A 249 2.47 -15.24 -18.18
CA PRO A 249 1.91 -14.00 -17.65
C PRO A 249 0.38 -14.02 -17.70
N HIS A 250 -0.24 -13.60 -16.61
CA HIS A 250 -1.69 -13.55 -16.48
C HIS A 250 -2.11 -12.32 -15.69
N TYR A 251 -3.38 -11.96 -15.78
CA TYR A 251 -3.94 -10.85 -15.02
C TYR A 251 -4.47 -11.30 -13.67
N ARG A 252 -4.21 -10.49 -12.63
CA ARG A 252 -4.86 -10.59 -11.33
C ARG A 252 -5.52 -9.27 -10.96
N CYS A 253 -6.68 -9.34 -10.31
CA CYS A 253 -7.37 -8.15 -9.81
C CYS A 253 -6.75 -7.68 -8.50
N ALA A 254 -6.11 -6.51 -8.49
CA ALA A 254 -5.49 -5.96 -7.28
C ALA A 254 -6.49 -5.75 -6.14
N CYS A 255 -7.76 -5.50 -6.43
CA CYS A 255 -8.77 -5.27 -5.40
C CYS A 255 -9.22 -6.53 -4.63
N THR A 256 -9.02 -7.75 -5.18
CA THR A 256 -9.45 -9.02 -4.56
C THR A 256 -8.29 -9.97 -4.29
N GLU A 257 -7.29 -10.00 -5.18
CA GLU A 257 -6.13 -10.87 -5.08
C GLU A 257 -4.89 -10.16 -4.52
N GLY A 258 -4.88 -8.81 -4.59
CA GLY A 258 -3.95 -7.89 -3.97
C GLY A 258 -4.66 -7.04 -2.90
N PRO A 259 -4.24 -5.79 -2.65
CA PRO A 259 -3.21 -5.04 -3.38
C PRO A 259 -1.78 -5.49 -3.08
N VAL A 260 -1.59 -6.31 -2.06
CA VAL A 260 -0.30 -6.82 -1.64
C VAL A 260 0.06 -8.08 -2.43
N PHE A 261 1.21 -8.03 -3.09
CA PHE A 261 1.75 -9.14 -3.88
C PHE A 261 3.21 -9.41 -3.53
N ASP A 262 3.69 -10.63 -3.79
CA ASP A 262 5.13 -10.92 -3.81
C ASP A 262 5.76 -10.08 -4.94
N ALA A 263 6.80 -9.32 -4.62
CA ALA A 263 7.44 -8.43 -5.57
C ALA A 263 8.07 -9.15 -6.78
N ARG A 264 8.38 -10.45 -6.63
CA ARG A 264 8.93 -11.31 -7.69
C ARG A 264 7.87 -11.73 -8.71
N GLU A 265 6.60 -11.72 -8.33
CA GLU A 265 5.50 -12.12 -9.21
C GLU A 265 4.96 -10.98 -10.07
N VAL A 266 5.27 -9.73 -9.72
CA VAL A 266 4.79 -8.55 -10.46
C VAL A 266 5.60 -8.37 -11.74
N VAL A 267 4.89 -8.19 -12.83
CA VAL A 267 5.46 -7.83 -14.14
C VAL A 267 5.47 -6.33 -14.29
N TRP A 268 6.62 -5.73 -14.25
CA TRP A 268 6.75 -4.29 -14.30
C TRP A 268 6.69 -3.74 -15.73
N PRO A 269 6.13 -2.52 -15.95
CA PRO A 269 6.14 -1.87 -17.25
C PRO A 269 7.55 -1.78 -17.84
N GLY A 270 7.69 -2.11 -19.13
CA GLY A 270 8.98 -2.16 -19.82
C GLY A 270 9.68 -3.53 -19.78
N GLU A 271 9.26 -4.44 -18.91
CA GLU A 271 9.70 -5.85 -18.91
C GLU A 271 8.85 -6.71 -19.84
N GLU A 272 7.70 -6.21 -20.25
CA GLU A 272 6.73 -6.84 -21.16
C GLU A 272 7.34 -7.20 -22.53
N THR A 273 8.22 -6.37 -23.05
CA THR A 273 8.86 -6.56 -24.36
C THR A 273 9.83 -7.75 -24.35
N SER A 274 10.51 -8.00 -23.24
CA SER A 274 11.36 -9.18 -23.07
C SER A 274 10.53 -10.46 -23.00
N ARG A 275 9.29 -10.35 -22.53
CA ARG A 275 8.34 -11.45 -22.40
C ARG A 275 7.57 -11.76 -23.65
N ALA A 276 7.12 -10.77 -24.42
CA ALA A 276 6.56 -11.00 -25.74
C ALA A 276 7.54 -11.77 -26.64
N ARG A 277 8.86 -11.57 -26.45
CA ARG A 277 9.89 -12.37 -27.12
C ARG A 277 9.98 -13.80 -26.59
N LEU A 278 9.83 -14.01 -25.27
CA LEU A 278 9.81 -15.33 -24.64
C LEU A 278 8.54 -16.10 -25.01
N GLU A 279 7.40 -15.43 -25.10
CA GLU A 279 6.13 -15.99 -25.55
C GLU A 279 6.18 -16.38 -27.04
N ALA A 280 6.76 -15.54 -27.89
CA ALA A 280 7.00 -15.85 -29.30
C ALA A 280 7.96 -17.05 -29.48
N GLN A 281 8.97 -17.18 -28.63
CA GLN A 281 9.88 -18.33 -28.62
C GLN A 281 9.20 -19.61 -28.08
N ALA A 282 8.32 -19.48 -27.08
CA ALA A 282 7.57 -20.63 -26.53
C ALA A 282 6.43 -21.09 -27.44
N ALA A 283 5.90 -20.18 -28.28
CA ALA A 283 4.86 -20.46 -29.24
C ALA A 283 5.41 -20.98 -30.60
N ALA A 284 6.72 -20.90 -30.84
CA ALA A 284 7.34 -21.49 -32.01
C ALA A 284 7.15 -23.03 -31.95
N PRO A 285 6.59 -23.65 -32.99
CA PRO A 285 6.44 -25.10 -33.05
C PRO A 285 7.84 -25.72 -32.86
N SER A 286 7.97 -26.68 -31.94
CA SER A 286 9.16 -27.50 -31.82
C SER A 286 9.33 -28.18 -33.19
N GLU A 287 10.26 -27.69 -34.01
CA GLU A 287 10.67 -28.44 -35.17
C GLU A 287 11.15 -29.80 -34.68
N ALA A 288 10.38 -30.81 -35.04
CA ALA A 288 10.62 -32.20 -34.75
C ALA A 288 12.04 -32.58 -35.17
N ARG A 289 12.80 -33.11 -34.25
CA ARG A 289 13.95 -33.98 -34.59
C ARG A 289 13.45 -35.38 -34.83
#